data_703e9d0639d6db24c6a1a31aa06cb1da
#
_entry.id   703e9d0639d6db24c6a1a31aa06cb1da
#
_cell.length_a   1.000
_cell.length_b   1.000
_cell.length_c   1.000
_cell.angle_alpha   90.00
_cell.angle_beta   90.00
_cell.angle_gamma   90.00
#
_symmetry.space_group_name_H-M   'P 1'
#
loop_
_entity.id
_entity.type
_entity.pdbx_description
1 polymer ?
#
loop_
_entity_poly.entity_id
_entity_poly.type
_entity_poly.pdbx_seq_one_letter_code
_entity_poly.pdbx_strand_id
1 'polypeptide(L)'
;MSYIMIGYKMTGLPVKVKGELARELPLEELLDNFIQAQDVKASSRESYRKGLRKFLEWLRTRGITHPTQQTILNYKEGLKENGLTSFSISAYIVTVRKFFNWLEATRGLPNIAKGIKGAKRARGFRKDPLTLGQVKELLESIDRAELPGLRDYALINLFVRTGLRTIEAIRANVEDIRQQGGEALLWIQGKGRDDKDEFVLLTEETLKPIYEYLQARGSPKPEAPLFSSMSHRNGGARLTTRTLRRIIKGRLQAIGIDSDRLTAHSLRHTAITLSLKAGATIQEAQALARHANINTTLIYAHNIDRIKQAPERKIDALISGNIGNIGNIDNTI
;
A
#
# COMPACT_ATOMS: atom_id res chain seq x y z
N MET A 1 50.54 -16.34 7.15
CA MET A 1 49.42 -16.20 6.24
C MET A 1 48.76 -14.86 6.50
N SER A 2 49.16 -13.86 5.71
CA SER A 2 48.67 -12.47 5.88
C SER A 2 47.33 -12.32 5.18
N TYR A 3 46.28 -12.12 5.93
CA TYR A 3 44.98 -11.69 5.38
C TYR A 3 45.10 -10.25 4.93
N ILE A 4 45.15 -10.02 3.62
CA ILE A 4 45.04 -8.70 3.02
C ILE A 4 43.57 -8.27 3.22
N MET A 5 43.33 -7.38 4.17
CA MET A 5 42.03 -6.68 4.28
C MET A 5 41.87 -5.77 3.06
N ILE A 6 41.07 -6.21 2.10
CA ILE A 6 40.63 -5.35 0.98
C ILE A 6 39.56 -4.41 1.52
N GLY A 7 40.00 -3.20 1.88
CA GLY A 7 39.09 -2.14 2.34
C GLY A 7 38.33 -1.48 1.19
N TYR A 8 37.07 -1.19 1.40
CA TYR A 8 36.24 -0.39 0.48
C TYR A 8 36.71 1.07 0.51
N LYS A 9 37.23 1.60 -0.59
CA LYS A 9 37.45 3.05 -0.72
C LYS A 9 36.31 3.65 -1.51
N MET A 10 35.50 4.49 -0.86
CA MET A 10 34.22 5.00 -1.43
C MET A 10 34.38 6.21 -2.36
N THR A 11 35.59 6.49 -2.84
CA THR A 11 35.78 7.35 -4.03
C THR A 11 35.57 6.57 -5.34
N GLY A 12 35.61 5.24 -5.26
CA GLY A 12 35.29 4.24 -6.25
C GLY A 12 35.46 2.86 -5.60
N LEU A 13 34.60 1.89 -5.92
CA LEU A 13 34.74 0.50 -5.44
C LEU A 13 35.66 -0.26 -6.42
N PRO A 14 36.68 -0.99 -5.94
CA PRO A 14 37.54 -1.78 -6.81
C PRO A 14 36.73 -2.90 -7.47
N VAL A 15 36.76 -2.97 -8.78
CA VAL A 15 36.12 -4.01 -9.59
C VAL A 15 37.17 -5.05 -9.96
N LYS A 16 37.09 -6.25 -9.40
CA LYS A 16 37.83 -7.38 -9.95
C LYS A 16 37.12 -7.88 -11.22
N VAL A 17 37.68 -7.54 -12.37
CA VAL A 17 37.47 -8.29 -13.60
C VAL A 17 38.61 -9.31 -13.69
N LYS A 18 38.32 -10.56 -14.09
CA LYS A 18 39.32 -11.62 -14.22
C LYS A 18 40.54 -11.08 -14.97
N GLY A 19 41.64 -10.87 -14.26
CA GLY A 19 42.98 -10.65 -14.82
C GLY A 19 43.47 -9.22 -14.97
N GLU A 20 42.67 -8.16 -14.69
CA GLU A 20 43.11 -6.77 -14.81
C GLU A 20 42.93 -5.95 -13.54
N LEU A 21 43.81 -4.92 -13.38
CA LEU A 21 43.72 -3.94 -12.28
C LEU A 21 42.34 -3.34 -12.15
N ALA A 22 41.76 -3.43 -10.98
CA ALA A 22 40.43 -2.99 -10.66
C ALA A 22 40.19 -1.50 -11.00
N ARG A 23 39.41 -1.23 -12.01
CA ARG A 23 38.96 0.12 -12.31
C ARG A 23 37.95 0.55 -11.24
N GLU A 24 38.21 1.66 -10.54
CA GLU A 24 37.27 2.25 -9.62
C GLU A 24 36.09 2.83 -10.41
N LEU A 25 34.88 2.29 -10.23
CA LEU A 25 33.68 2.86 -10.82
C LEU A 25 33.14 3.98 -9.95
N PRO A 26 32.73 5.11 -10.54
CA PRO A 26 32.02 6.14 -9.81
C PRO A 26 30.76 5.59 -9.13
N LEU A 27 30.44 6.14 -7.97
CA LEU A 27 29.34 5.65 -7.13
C LEU A 27 27.98 5.69 -7.85
N GLU A 28 27.75 6.72 -8.67
CA GLU A 28 26.53 6.87 -9.48
C GLU A 28 26.44 5.78 -10.55
N GLU A 29 27.55 5.40 -11.17
CA GLU A 29 27.58 4.30 -12.15
C GLU A 29 27.27 2.95 -11.47
N LEU A 30 27.77 2.72 -10.27
CA LEU A 30 27.42 1.55 -9.46
C LEU A 30 25.95 1.50 -9.09
N LEU A 31 25.38 2.64 -8.74
CA LEU A 31 23.95 2.76 -8.45
C LEU A 31 23.13 2.43 -9.70
N ASP A 32 23.48 2.99 -10.85
CA ASP A 32 22.75 2.74 -12.09
C ASP A 32 22.86 1.29 -12.55
N ASN A 33 24.06 0.69 -12.49
CA ASN A 33 24.28 -0.73 -12.78
C ASN A 33 23.46 -1.63 -11.85
N PHE A 34 23.42 -1.32 -10.54
CA PHE A 34 22.59 -2.03 -9.59
C PHE A 34 21.09 -1.93 -9.95
N ILE A 35 20.61 -0.73 -10.27
CA ILE A 35 19.20 -0.52 -10.61
C ILE A 35 18.80 -1.23 -11.91
N GLN A 36 19.68 -1.23 -12.92
CA GLN A 36 19.45 -1.94 -14.18
C GLN A 36 19.41 -3.45 -13.99
N ALA A 37 20.25 -3.98 -13.10
CA ALA A 37 20.30 -5.41 -12.77
C ALA A 37 19.06 -5.91 -11.98
N GLN A 38 18.16 -5.01 -11.54
CA GLN A 38 16.96 -5.44 -10.81
C GLN A 38 15.83 -5.79 -11.77
N ASP A 39 15.43 -7.06 -11.83
CA ASP A 39 14.22 -7.51 -12.54
C ASP A 39 12.98 -7.22 -11.69
N VAL A 40 12.58 -5.97 -11.68
CA VAL A 40 11.40 -5.46 -10.97
C VAL A 40 10.76 -4.31 -11.75
N LYS A 41 9.49 -4.01 -11.44
CA LYS A 41 8.76 -2.90 -12.07
C LYS A 41 9.43 -1.54 -11.83
N ALA A 42 9.24 -0.61 -12.77
CA ALA A 42 9.84 0.73 -12.74
C ALA A 42 9.65 1.47 -11.40
N SER A 43 8.48 1.35 -10.78
CA SER A 43 8.20 1.96 -9.47
C SER A 43 9.03 1.37 -8.33
N SER A 44 9.37 0.09 -8.41
CA SER A 44 10.27 -0.57 -7.44
C SER A 44 11.72 -0.17 -7.67
N ARG A 45 12.15 -0.08 -8.95
CA ARG A 45 13.48 0.45 -9.31
C ARG A 45 13.68 1.86 -8.75
N GLU A 46 12.67 2.73 -8.92
CA GLU A 46 12.72 4.10 -8.38
C GLU A 46 12.80 4.11 -6.84
N SER A 47 12.07 3.24 -6.17
CA SER A 47 12.15 3.08 -4.72
C SER A 47 13.55 2.63 -4.27
N TYR A 48 14.17 1.70 -5.01
CA TYR A 48 15.55 1.27 -4.72
C TYR A 48 16.55 2.38 -5.01
N ARG A 49 16.40 3.11 -6.12
CA ARG A 49 17.23 4.27 -6.45
C ARG A 49 17.22 5.29 -5.33
N LYS A 50 16.02 5.70 -4.89
CA LYS A 50 15.85 6.64 -3.78
C LYS A 50 16.46 6.13 -2.47
N GLY A 51 16.23 4.86 -2.15
CA GLY A 51 16.74 4.25 -0.92
C GLY A 51 18.25 4.16 -0.89
N LEU A 52 18.87 3.74 -2.01
CA LEU A 52 20.31 3.63 -2.10
C LEU A 52 20.98 4.99 -2.12
N ARG A 53 20.47 5.96 -2.88
CA ARG A 53 20.96 7.34 -2.88
C ARG A 53 21.04 7.93 -1.48
N LYS A 54 19.99 7.74 -0.68
CA LYS A 54 19.96 8.22 0.71
C LYS A 54 21.04 7.57 1.57
N PHE A 55 21.32 6.28 1.39
CA PHE A 55 22.38 5.60 2.09
C PHE A 55 23.76 6.10 1.66
N LEU A 56 24.01 6.24 0.38
CA LEU A 56 25.28 6.72 -0.17
C LEU A 56 25.56 8.18 0.24
N GLU A 57 24.55 9.02 0.24
CA GLU A 57 24.65 10.39 0.73
C GLU A 57 24.97 10.45 2.23
N TRP A 58 24.34 9.57 3.03
CA TRP A 58 24.62 9.46 4.46
C TRP A 58 26.06 9.03 4.73
N LEU A 59 26.62 8.12 3.94
CA LEU A 59 28.03 7.72 4.02
C LEU A 59 28.95 8.90 3.66
N ARG A 60 28.66 9.58 2.57
CA ARG A 60 29.42 10.73 2.08
C ARG A 60 29.49 11.86 3.10
N THR A 61 28.35 12.23 3.69
CA THR A 61 28.26 13.31 4.68
C THR A 61 29.02 13.03 5.98
N ARG A 62 29.32 11.74 6.24
CA ARG A 62 30.09 11.31 7.42
C ARG A 62 31.53 10.94 7.09
N GLY A 63 31.97 11.14 5.85
CA GLY A 63 33.32 10.79 5.41
C GLY A 63 33.64 9.31 5.51
N ILE A 64 32.61 8.44 5.48
CA ILE A 64 32.79 6.99 5.61
C ILE A 64 33.21 6.40 4.26
N THR A 65 34.47 6.10 4.11
CA THR A 65 35.05 5.52 2.89
C THR A 65 35.08 3.98 2.91
N HIS A 66 35.09 3.36 4.09
CA HIS A 66 35.16 1.92 4.29
C HIS A 66 33.98 1.46 5.17
N PRO A 67 32.78 1.28 4.61
CA PRO A 67 31.64 0.85 5.39
C PRO A 67 31.80 -0.59 5.87
N THR A 68 31.34 -0.83 7.09
CA THR A 68 31.30 -2.14 7.75
C THR A 68 29.86 -2.51 8.08
N GLN A 69 29.66 -3.71 8.63
CA GLN A 69 28.33 -4.09 9.15
C GLN A 69 27.83 -3.10 10.22
N GLN A 70 28.74 -2.63 11.10
CA GLN A 70 28.41 -1.63 12.12
C GLN A 70 27.96 -0.30 11.49
N THR A 71 28.55 0.08 10.36
CA THR A 71 28.15 1.26 9.61
C THR A 71 26.67 1.19 9.19
N ILE A 72 26.19 0.01 8.73
CA ILE A 72 24.79 -0.17 8.35
C ILE A 72 23.86 -0.16 9.58
N LEU A 73 24.33 -0.69 10.72
CA LEU A 73 23.57 -0.60 11.98
C LEU A 73 23.45 0.84 12.45
N ASN A 74 24.52 1.63 12.38
CA ASN A 74 24.52 3.06 12.71
C ASN A 74 23.59 3.86 11.75
N TYR A 75 23.61 3.53 10.45
CA TYR A 75 22.66 4.11 9.50
C TYR A 75 21.21 3.82 9.88
N LYS A 76 20.92 2.57 10.26
CA LYS A 76 19.58 2.17 10.68
C LYS A 76 19.12 2.92 11.94
N GLU A 77 20.00 3.11 12.92
CA GLU A 77 19.69 3.88 14.12
C GLU A 77 19.48 5.36 13.80
N GLY A 78 20.34 5.96 12.99
CA GLY A 78 20.17 7.34 12.54
C GLY A 78 18.85 7.57 11.77
N LEU A 79 18.36 6.58 11.02
CA LEU A 79 17.03 6.65 10.39
C LEU A 79 15.91 6.69 11.45
N LYS A 80 16.08 6.00 12.57
CA LYS A 80 15.13 5.97 13.68
C LYS A 80 15.15 7.29 14.46
N GLU A 81 16.34 7.81 14.79
CA GLU A 81 16.54 9.11 15.44
C GLU A 81 15.92 10.26 14.63
N ASN A 82 15.99 10.17 13.29
CA ASN A 82 15.31 11.11 12.39
C ASN A 82 13.79 10.89 12.28
N GLY A 83 13.18 10.12 13.18
CA GLY A 83 11.73 9.94 13.28
C GLY A 83 11.11 9.11 12.15
N LEU A 84 11.89 8.35 11.38
CA LEU A 84 11.32 7.54 10.33
C LEU A 84 10.53 6.35 10.90
N THR A 85 9.42 6.04 10.25
CA THR A 85 8.61 4.87 10.65
C THR A 85 9.34 3.56 10.42
N SER A 86 9.06 2.53 11.23
CA SER A 86 9.63 1.18 11.09
C SER A 86 9.47 0.60 9.67
N PHE A 87 8.39 0.97 8.95
CA PHE A 87 8.19 0.58 7.56
C PHE A 87 9.19 1.25 6.62
N SER A 88 9.39 2.55 6.77
CA SER A 88 10.36 3.32 5.97
C SER A 88 11.77 2.84 6.23
N ILE A 89 12.14 2.64 7.50
CA ILE A 89 13.45 2.08 7.88
C ILE A 89 13.65 0.71 7.23
N SER A 90 12.65 -0.18 7.32
CA SER A 90 12.73 -1.51 6.70
C SER A 90 12.90 -1.42 5.18
N ALA A 91 12.22 -0.49 4.50
CA ALA A 91 12.37 -0.31 3.06
C ALA A 91 13.78 0.14 2.67
N TYR A 92 14.36 1.08 3.41
CA TYR A 92 15.75 1.52 3.19
C TYR A 92 16.75 0.40 3.44
N ILE A 93 16.63 -0.34 4.54
CA ILE A 93 17.51 -1.47 4.86
C ILE A 93 17.40 -2.60 3.84
N VAL A 94 16.19 -2.89 3.33
CA VAL A 94 16.00 -3.88 2.24
C VAL A 94 16.77 -3.44 0.99
N THR A 95 16.74 -2.16 0.63
CA THR A 95 17.49 -1.64 -0.52
C THR A 95 19.01 -1.81 -0.32
N VAL A 96 19.53 -1.44 0.84
CA VAL A 96 20.96 -1.59 1.19
C VAL A 96 21.36 -3.07 1.13
N ARG A 97 20.56 -3.98 1.68
CA ARG A 97 20.82 -5.42 1.61
C ARG A 97 20.85 -5.94 0.18
N LYS A 98 19.90 -5.52 -0.67
CA LYS A 98 19.87 -5.93 -2.08
C LYS A 98 21.10 -5.42 -2.83
N PHE A 99 21.56 -4.22 -2.54
CA PHE A 99 22.77 -3.67 -3.13
C PHE A 99 24.02 -4.48 -2.75
N PHE A 100 24.22 -4.79 -1.48
CA PHE A 100 25.37 -5.60 -1.04
C PHE A 100 25.26 -7.07 -1.49
N ASN A 101 24.07 -7.65 -1.59
CA ASN A 101 23.88 -8.96 -2.22
C ASN A 101 24.28 -8.94 -3.71
N TRP A 102 23.91 -7.88 -4.43
CA TRP A 102 24.30 -7.72 -5.83
C TRP A 102 25.82 -7.53 -5.99
N LEU A 103 26.45 -6.75 -5.13
CA LEU A 103 27.91 -6.60 -5.12
C LEU A 103 28.63 -7.93 -4.83
N GLU A 104 28.13 -8.70 -3.88
CA GLU A 104 28.66 -10.04 -3.59
C GLU A 104 28.56 -10.95 -4.83
N ALA A 105 27.39 -11.01 -5.44
CA ALA A 105 27.13 -11.89 -6.58
C ALA A 105 27.88 -11.49 -7.85
N THR A 106 28.03 -10.18 -8.14
CA THR A 106 28.60 -9.70 -9.40
C THR A 106 30.08 -9.35 -9.33
N ARG A 107 30.59 -9.08 -8.14
CA ARG A 107 31.96 -8.55 -7.93
C ARG A 107 32.75 -9.30 -6.88
N GLY A 108 32.20 -10.33 -6.24
CA GLY A 108 32.84 -11.12 -5.19
C GLY A 108 33.19 -10.30 -3.95
N LEU A 109 32.56 -9.14 -3.73
CA LEU A 109 32.84 -8.30 -2.57
C LEU A 109 32.14 -8.86 -1.33
N PRO A 110 32.72 -8.76 -0.12
CA PRO A 110 32.09 -9.24 1.09
C PRO A 110 30.72 -8.55 1.34
N ASN A 111 29.71 -9.32 1.72
CA ASN A 111 28.37 -8.77 1.99
C ASN A 111 28.26 -8.28 3.43
N ILE A 112 28.57 -7.01 3.64
CA ILE A 112 28.49 -6.37 4.96
C ILE A 112 27.05 -6.17 5.47
N ALA A 113 26.03 -6.36 4.61
CA ALA A 113 24.61 -6.25 4.99
C ALA A 113 23.99 -7.61 5.36
N LYS A 114 24.78 -8.70 5.32
CA LYS A 114 24.31 -10.06 5.62
C LYS A 114 23.80 -10.14 7.06
N GLY A 115 22.62 -10.70 7.26
CA GLY A 115 22.03 -10.87 8.58
C GLY A 115 21.37 -9.61 9.18
N ILE A 116 21.57 -8.41 8.62
CA ILE A 116 20.91 -7.20 9.13
C ILE A 116 19.41 -7.25 8.87
N LYS A 117 18.63 -7.18 9.94
CA LYS A 117 17.15 -7.17 9.90
C LYS A 117 16.63 -5.74 9.76
N GLY A 118 15.49 -5.57 9.07
CA GLY A 118 14.72 -4.32 9.07
C GLY A 118 14.27 -3.93 10.49
N ALA A 119 13.60 -2.80 10.63
CA ALA A 119 12.99 -2.42 11.89
C ALA A 119 11.80 -3.34 12.21
N LYS A 120 11.61 -3.67 13.50
CA LYS A 120 10.45 -4.43 13.96
C LYS A 120 9.18 -3.65 13.65
N ARG A 121 8.27 -4.25 12.89
CA ARG A 121 7.00 -3.61 12.53
C ARG A 121 6.02 -3.73 13.68
N ALA A 122 5.30 -2.65 13.97
CA ALA A 122 4.15 -2.72 14.86
C ALA A 122 3.09 -3.66 14.24
N ARG A 123 2.46 -4.48 15.08
CA ARG A 123 1.31 -5.31 14.69
C ARG A 123 0.06 -4.42 14.62
N GLY A 124 -0.84 -4.72 13.68
CA GLY A 124 -2.10 -3.99 13.52
C GLY A 124 -2.17 -3.07 12.29
N PHE A 125 -3.33 -2.46 12.10
CA PHE A 125 -3.56 -1.55 10.98
C PHE A 125 -2.96 -0.17 11.24
N ARG A 126 -2.32 0.37 10.21
CA ARG A 126 -1.89 1.78 10.18
C ARG A 126 -3.01 2.75 9.86
N LYS A 127 -4.05 2.24 9.21
CA LYS A 127 -5.21 2.98 8.75
C LYS A 127 -6.45 2.33 9.33
N ASP A 128 -7.35 3.15 9.84
CA ASP A 128 -8.58 2.67 10.44
C ASP A 128 -9.67 2.54 9.35
N PRO A 129 -10.61 1.60 9.49
CA PRO A 129 -11.83 1.59 8.70
C PRO A 129 -12.79 2.67 9.22
N LEU A 130 -13.65 3.18 8.35
CA LEU A 130 -14.80 3.98 8.74
C LEU A 130 -15.87 3.08 9.39
N THR A 131 -16.62 3.63 10.33
CA THR A 131 -17.85 2.99 10.82
C THR A 131 -18.95 3.05 9.77
N LEU A 132 -19.98 2.22 9.90
CA LEU A 132 -21.14 2.27 9.00
C LEU A 132 -21.82 3.64 9.02
N GLY A 133 -21.96 4.26 10.21
CA GLY A 133 -22.49 5.62 10.35
C GLY A 133 -21.68 6.65 9.58
N GLN A 134 -20.35 6.63 9.73
CA GLN A 134 -19.45 7.53 9.00
C GLN A 134 -19.50 7.31 7.48
N VAL A 135 -19.70 6.07 7.00
CA VAL A 135 -19.87 5.82 5.55
C VAL A 135 -21.18 6.45 5.04
N LYS A 136 -22.28 6.29 5.78
CA LYS A 136 -23.57 6.92 5.41
C LYS A 136 -23.45 8.44 5.39
N GLU A 137 -22.96 9.03 6.47
CA GLU A 137 -22.73 10.47 6.58
C GLU A 137 -21.82 11.00 5.47
N LEU A 138 -20.73 10.30 5.15
CA LEU A 138 -19.83 10.67 4.05
C LEU A 138 -20.54 10.69 2.70
N LEU A 139 -21.33 9.68 2.39
CA LEU A 139 -22.06 9.62 1.13
C LEU A 139 -23.18 10.65 1.06
N GLU A 140 -23.93 10.86 2.14
CA GLU A 140 -25.04 11.83 2.25
C GLU A 140 -24.53 13.28 2.18
N SER A 141 -23.33 13.56 2.68
CA SER A 141 -22.72 14.90 2.66
C SER A 141 -22.31 15.39 1.27
N ILE A 142 -22.26 14.51 0.27
CA ILE A 142 -21.78 14.88 -1.07
C ILE A 142 -22.95 15.43 -1.88
N ASP A 143 -22.96 16.74 -2.12
CA ASP A 143 -23.89 17.34 -3.06
C ASP A 143 -23.64 16.84 -4.48
N ARG A 144 -24.69 16.34 -5.13
CA ARG A 144 -24.67 15.76 -6.48
C ARG A 144 -25.30 16.67 -7.55
N ALA A 145 -25.54 17.93 -7.23
CA ALA A 145 -26.08 18.89 -8.20
C ALA A 145 -25.08 19.17 -9.33
N GLU A 146 -23.80 19.14 -9.03
CA GLU A 146 -22.73 19.46 -9.96
C GLU A 146 -21.85 18.24 -10.32
N LEU A 147 -21.24 18.27 -11.50
CA LEU A 147 -20.39 17.20 -12.03
C LEU A 147 -19.28 16.74 -11.06
N PRO A 148 -18.58 17.65 -10.33
CA PRO A 148 -17.59 17.23 -9.32
C PRO A 148 -18.18 16.38 -8.21
N GLY A 149 -19.38 16.72 -7.74
CA GLY A 149 -20.08 15.99 -6.70
C GLY A 149 -20.55 14.61 -7.19
N LEU A 150 -21.13 14.53 -8.39
CA LEU A 150 -21.52 13.25 -9.01
C LEU A 150 -20.30 12.32 -9.13
N ARG A 151 -19.15 12.82 -9.60
CA ARG A 151 -17.90 12.05 -9.66
C ARG A 151 -17.46 11.57 -8.29
N ASP A 152 -17.40 12.47 -7.32
CA ASP A 152 -16.87 12.17 -5.99
C ASP A 152 -17.74 11.15 -5.27
N TYR A 153 -19.08 11.29 -5.40
CA TYR A 153 -20.03 10.32 -4.87
C TYR A 153 -19.86 8.95 -5.51
N ALA A 154 -19.88 8.86 -6.85
CA ALA A 154 -19.72 7.60 -7.58
C ALA A 154 -18.39 6.92 -7.24
N LEU A 155 -17.31 7.69 -7.15
CA LEU A 155 -15.97 7.20 -6.82
C LEU A 155 -15.91 6.65 -5.38
N ILE A 156 -16.39 7.39 -4.38
CA ILE A 156 -16.36 6.98 -2.97
C ILE A 156 -17.30 5.79 -2.74
N ASN A 157 -18.49 5.82 -3.31
CA ASN A 157 -19.46 4.73 -3.27
C ASN A 157 -18.86 3.42 -3.86
N LEU A 158 -18.19 3.52 -5.00
CA LEU A 158 -17.47 2.39 -5.60
C LEU A 158 -16.41 1.83 -4.64
N PHE A 159 -15.59 2.66 -4.01
CA PHE A 159 -14.55 2.21 -3.09
C PHE A 159 -15.10 1.47 -1.87
N VAL A 160 -16.12 2.03 -1.21
CA VAL A 160 -16.66 1.46 0.04
C VAL A 160 -17.46 0.18 -0.20
N ARG A 161 -17.97 -0.06 -1.41
CA ARG A 161 -18.73 -1.26 -1.75
C ARG A 161 -17.88 -2.37 -2.35
N THR A 162 -16.81 -2.03 -3.10
CA THR A 162 -16.02 -3.02 -3.85
C THR A 162 -14.61 -3.25 -3.30
N GLY A 163 -14.16 -2.41 -2.38
CA GLY A 163 -12.82 -2.52 -1.82
C GLY A 163 -11.68 -2.34 -2.84
N LEU A 164 -11.92 -1.62 -3.95
CA LEU A 164 -10.89 -1.34 -4.96
C LEU A 164 -9.64 -0.68 -4.37
N ARG A 165 -8.49 -0.99 -4.96
CA ARG A 165 -7.28 -0.21 -4.71
C ARG A 165 -7.31 1.09 -5.51
N THR A 166 -6.72 2.14 -4.95
CA THR A 166 -6.65 3.46 -5.61
C THR A 166 -6.18 3.37 -7.06
N ILE A 167 -5.17 2.57 -7.34
CA ILE A 167 -4.61 2.45 -8.69
C ILE A 167 -5.53 1.69 -9.66
N GLU A 168 -6.35 0.77 -9.16
CA GLU A 168 -7.32 0.01 -9.95
C GLU A 168 -8.41 0.95 -10.48
N ALA A 169 -8.99 1.79 -9.61
CA ALA A 169 -9.99 2.78 -10.01
C ALA A 169 -9.42 3.86 -10.96
N ILE A 170 -8.15 4.27 -10.75
CA ILE A 170 -7.49 5.24 -11.64
C ILE A 170 -7.28 4.66 -13.05
N ARG A 171 -6.94 3.38 -13.16
CA ARG A 171 -6.65 2.73 -14.45
C ARG A 171 -7.89 2.33 -15.22
N ALA A 172 -9.04 2.27 -14.58
CA ALA A 172 -10.28 1.89 -15.20
C ALA A 172 -10.70 2.88 -16.30
N ASN A 173 -11.19 2.35 -17.41
CA ASN A 173 -11.83 3.03 -18.52
C ASN A 173 -13.35 2.79 -18.47
N VAL A 174 -14.09 3.51 -19.27
CA VAL A 174 -15.55 3.32 -19.41
C VAL A 174 -15.87 1.92 -19.94
N GLU A 175 -15.14 1.44 -20.96
CA GLU A 175 -15.28 0.10 -21.57
C GLU A 175 -15.00 -1.07 -20.64
N ASP A 176 -14.38 -0.81 -19.48
CA ASP A 176 -14.10 -1.86 -18.50
C ASP A 176 -15.35 -2.26 -17.70
N ILE A 177 -16.43 -1.49 -17.79
CA ILE A 177 -17.73 -1.91 -17.31
C ILE A 177 -18.36 -2.83 -18.36
N ARG A 178 -18.51 -4.10 -18.04
CA ARG A 178 -19.02 -5.14 -18.95
C ARG A 178 -20.15 -5.89 -18.29
N GLN A 179 -21.14 -6.30 -19.12
CA GLN A 179 -22.19 -7.22 -18.71
C GLN A 179 -21.76 -8.66 -18.93
N GLN A 180 -21.90 -9.49 -17.91
CA GLN A 180 -21.58 -10.91 -17.99
C GLN A 180 -22.53 -11.70 -17.08
N GLY A 181 -23.24 -12.66 -17.65
CA GLY A 181 -24.19 -13.50 -16.90
C GLY A 181 -25.33 -12.71 -16.24
N GLY A 182 -25.74 -11.57 -16.83
CA GLY A 182 -26.75 -10.69 -16.25
C GLY A 182 -26.24 -9.71 -15.20
N GLU A 183 -24.97 -9.79 -14.84
CA GLU A 183 -24.34 -8.94 -13.83
C GLU A 183 -23.42 -7.90 -14.47
N ALA A 184 -23.36 -6.71 -13.88
CA ALA A 184 -22.40 -5.69 -14.27
C ALA A 184 -21.07 -5.89 -13.54
N LEU A 185 -19.99 -5.98 -14.29
CA LEU A 185 -18.63 -6.18 -13.79
C LEU A 185 -17.74 -5.04 -14.21
N LEU A 186 -16.90 -4.53 -13.29
CA LEU A 186 -15.80 -3.65 -13.64
C LEU A 186 -14.51 -4.45 -13.69
N TRP A 187 -13.97 -4.63 -14.90
CA TRP A 187 -12.68 -5.26 -15.12
C TRP A 187 -11.55 -4.32 -14.71
N ILE A 188 -10.57 -4.84 -13.99
CA ILE A 188 -9.52 -4.04 -13.35
C ILE A 188 -8.13 -4.59 -13.60
N GLN A 189 -7.18 -3.67 -13.73
CA GLN A 189 -5.77 -3.97 -13.76
C GLN A 189 -5.18 -3.92 -12.35
N GLY A 190 -4.91 -5.08 -11.78
CA GLY A 190 -4.34 -5.23 -10.44
C GLY A 190 -2.97 -4.57 -10.26
N LYS A 191 -2.55 -4.35 -9.01
CA LYS A 191 -1.22 -3.83 -8.71
C LYS A 191 -0.17 -4.86 -9.14
N GLY A 192 0.71 -4.46 -10.06
CA GLY A 192 1.77 -5.33 -10.53
C GLY A 192 1.38 -6.19 -11.73
N ARG A 193 0.16 -6.09 -12.25
CA ARG A 193 -0.30 -6.77 -13.45
C ARG A 193 -0.23 -5.84 -14.65
N ASP A 194 -0.13 -6.40 -15.84
CA ASP A 194 -0.09 -5.65 -17.09
C ASP A 194 -1.45 -5.68 -17.78
N ASP A 195 -2.27 -6.71 -17.51
CA ASP A 195 -3.60 -6.90 -18.06
C ASP A 195 -4.71 -6.63 -17.03
N LYS A 196 -5.95 -6.48 -17.53
CA LYS A 196 -7.19 -6.39 -16.74
C LYS A 196 -7.79 -7.80 -16.64
N ASP A 197 -7.27 -8.59 -15.71
CA ASP A 197 -7.57 -10.01 -15.51
C ASP A 197 -8.38 -10.31 -14.23
N GLU A 198 -8.70 -9.27 -13.46
CA GLU A 198 -9.56 -9.35 -12.29
C GLU A 198 -10.78 -8.44 -12.48
N PHE A 199 -11.84 -8.70 -11.74
CA PHE A 199 -13.04 -7.85 -11.77
C PHE A 199 -13.62 -7.62 -10.37
N VAL A 200 -14.52 -6.64 -10.29
CA VAL A 200 -15.43 -6.43 -9.15
C VAL A 200 -16.86 -6.36 -9.65
N LEU A 201 -17.78 -6.93 -8.86
CA LEU A 201 -19.21 -6.85 -9.12
C LEU A 201 -19.70 -5.42 -8.86
N LEU A 202 -20.48 -4.88 -9.76
CA LEU A 202 -21.17 -3.62 -9.61
C LEU A 202 -22.66 -3.89 -9.37
N THR A 203 -23.07 -3.92 -8.12
CA THR A 203 -24.51 -3.93 -7.79
C THR A 203 -25.19 -2.68 -8.34
N GLU A 204 -26.52 -2.66 -8.43
CA GLU A 204 -27.28 -1.51 -8.91
C GLU A 204 -26.90 -0.23 -8.16
N GLU A 205 -26.81 -0.30 -6.83
CA GLU A 205 -26.40 0.81 -5.96
C GLU A 205 -24.99 1.33 -6.22
N THR A 206 -24.13 0.52 -6.86
CA THR A 206 -22.77 0.92 -7.26
C THR A 206 -22.75 1.46 -8.68
N LEU A 207 -23.49 0.83 -9.58
CA LEU A 207 -23.49 1.11 -10.99
C LEU A 207 -24.24 2.39 -11.35
N LYS A 208 -25.43 2.58 -10.76
CA LYS A 208 -26.30 3.75 -11.03
C LYS A 208 -25.56 5.08 -10.84
N PRO A 209 -24.88 5.37 -9.72
CA PRO A 209 -24.14 6.62 -9.57
C PRO A 209 -23.01 6.80 -10.58
N ILE A 210 -22.41 5.71 -11.06
CA ILE A 210 -21.39 5.78 -12.11
C ILE A 210 -22.01 6.22 -13.41
N TYR A 211 -23.17 5.67 -13.80
CA TYR A 211 -23.88 6.08 -15.00
C TYR A 211 -24.40 7.52 -14.93
N GLU A 212 -24.95 7.95 -13.79
CA GLU A 212 -25.35 9.33 -13.56
C GLU A 212 -24.18 10.29 -13.81
N TYR A 213 -23.01 9.97 -13.27
CA TYR A 213 -21.78 10.74 -13.50
C TYR A 213 -21.34 10.73 -14.98
N LEU A 214 -21.33 9.54 -15.64
CA LEU A 214 -20.93 9.44 -17.04
C LEU A 214 -21.88 10.19 -17.98
N GLN A 215 -23.18 10.15 -17.71
CA GLN A 215 -24.18 10.88 -18.46
C GLN A 215 -23.99 12.39 -18.31
N ALA A 216 -23.84 12.88 -17.08
CA ALA A 216 -23.58 14.29 -16.79
C ALA A 216 -22.24 14.78 -17.39
N ARG A 217 -21.29 13.88 -17.58
CA ARG A 217 -20.00 14.15 -18.24
C ARG A 217 -20.10 14.19 -19.77
N GLY A 218 -21.24 13.88 -20.36
CA GLY A 218 -21.47 13.89 -21.80
C GLY A 218 -21.16 12.56 -22.49
N SER A 219 -21.39 11.44 -21.79
CA SER A 219 -21.26 10.07 -22.33
C SER A 219 -19.90 9.85 -23.01
N PRO A 220 -18.80 9.84 -22.29
CA PRO A 220 -17.45 9.80 -22.82
C PRO A 220 -17.20 8.51 -23.63
N LYS A 221 -16.22 8.56 -24.54
CA LYS A 221 -15.80 7.41 -25.35
C LYS A 221 -15.39 6.20 -24.47
N PRO A 222 -15.53 4.97 -25.00
CA PRO A 222 -15.18 3.73 -24.25
C PRO A 222 -13.77 3.74 -23.65
N GLU A 223 -12.78 4.24 -24.36
CA GLU A 223 -11.36 4.27 -23.94
C GLU A 223 -11.07 5.39 -22.93
N ALA A 224 -12.01 6.30 -22.74
CA ALA A 224 -11.83 7.40 -21.80
C ALA A 224 -11.71 6.87 -20.35
N PRO A 225 -10.96 7.58 -19.49
CA PRO A 225 -10.91 7.23 -18.07
C PRO A 225 -12.29 7.18 -17.44
N LEU A 226 -12.58 6.13 -16.66
CA LEU A 226 -13.85 6.02 -15.94
C LEU A 226 -14.07 7.25 -15.06
N PHE A 227 -13.07 7.67 -14.30
CA PHE A 227 -13.09 8.91 -13.53
C PHE A 227 -12.04 9.88 -14.03
N SER A 228 -12.47 11.10 -14.36
CA SER A 228 -11.60 12.13 -14.93
C SER A 228 -11.28 13.28 -13.98
N SER A 229 -10.18 13.94 -14.28
CA SER A 229 -9.78 15.19 -13.65
C SER A 229 -10.69 16.32 -14.10
N MET A 230 -11.03 17.22 -13.16
CA MET A 230 -11.77 18.45 -13.41
C MET A 230 -10.92 19.69 -13.14
N SER A 231 -9.59 19.53 -13.14
CA SER A 231 -8.70 20.68 -12.96
C SER A 231 -8.54 21.47 -14.25
N HIS A 232 -8.35 22.78 -14.16
CA HIS A 232 -8.14 23.65 -15.33
C HIS A 232 -6.97 23.22 -16.22
N ARG A 233 -5.92 22.59 -15.63
CA ARG A 233 -4.71 22.19 -16.38
C ARG A 233 -4.86 20.90 -17.18
N ASN A 234 -5.66 19.94 -16.70
CA ASN A 234 -5.81 18.61 -17.29
C ASN A 234 -7.25 18.08 -17.17
N GLY A 235 -8.23 18.96 -17.44
CA GLY A 235 -9.64 18.57 -17.52
C GLY A 235 -9.84 17.41 -18.48
N GLY A 236 -10.69 16.45 -18.09
CA GLY A 236 -10.95 15.24 -18.89
C GLY A 236 -9.88 14.15 -18.80
N ALA A 237 -8.64 14.46 -18.40
CA ALA A 237 -7.58 13.47 -18.28
C ALA A 237 -7.79 12.54 -17.06
N ARG A 238 -7.06 11.43 -17.04
CA ARG A 238 -7.07 10.44 -15.96
C ARG A 238 -6.67 11.06 -14.63
N LEU A 239 -7.36 10.68 -13.55
CA LEU A 239 -6.97 11.08 -12.19
C LEU A 239 -5.57 10.57 -11.84
N THR A 240 -4.83 11.35 -11.05
CA THR A 240 -3.62 10.88 -10.40
C THR A 240 -3.93 10.34 -9.00
N THR A 241 -3.05 9.48 -8.49
CA THR A 241 -3.16 8.99 -7.09
C THR A 241 -3.21 10.16 -6.08
N ARG A 242 -2.48 11.23 -6.35
CA ARG A 242 -2.46 12.44 -5.51
C ARG A 242 -3.82 13.15 -5.54
N THR A 243 -4.38 13.34 -6.73
CA THR A 243 -5.69 14.00 -6.90
C THR A 243 -6.80 13.20 -6.22
N LEU A 244 -6.84 11.87 -6.44
CA LEU A 244 -7.83 11.00 -5.82
C LEU A 244 -7.73 11.04 -4.28
N ARG A 245 -6.52 10.98 -3.73
CA ARG A 245 -6.33 11.09 -2.27
C ARG A 245 -6.81 12.43 -1.73
N ARG A 246 -6.58 13.52 -2.46
CA ARG A 246 -7.04 14.87 -2.07
C ARG A 246 -8.56 14.95 -2.08
N ILE A 247 -9.22 14.39 -3.10
CA ILE A 247 -10.70 14.32 -3.16
C ILE A 247 -11.24 13.62 -1.91
N ILE A 248 -10.79 12.40 -1.65
CA ILE A 248 -11.29 11.61 -0.50
C ILE A 248 -10.98 12.30 0.82
N LYS A 249 -9.77 12.86 1.00
CA LYS A 249 -9.42 13.59 2.23
C LYS A 249 -10.32 14.82 2.43
N GLY A 250 -10.58 15.58 1.36
CA GLY A 250 -11.48 16.76 1.44
C GLY A 250 -12.91 16.38 1.81
N ARG A 251 -13.43 15.25 1.27
CA ARG A 251 -14.79 14.78 1.63
C ARG A 251 -14.85 14.26 3.07
N LEU A 252 -13.81 13.63 3.57
CA LEU A 252 -13.71 13.24 4.98
C LEU A 252 -13.66 14.46 5.91
N GLN A 253 -12.89 15.48 5.55
CA GLN A 253 -12.80 16.73 6.30
C GLN A 253 -14.14 17.47 6.34
N ALA A 254 -14.93 17.42 5.25
CA ALA A 254 -16.26 18.05 5.18
C ALA A 254 -17.25 17.48 6.22
N ILE A 255 -17.05 16.25 6.69
CA ILE A 255 -17.82 15.63 7.78
C ILE A 255 -17.07 15.63 9.12
N GLY A 256 -16.12 16.55 9.29
CA GLY A 256 -15.36 16.70 10.54
C GLY A 256 -14.29 15.65 10.79
N ILE A 257 -14.00 14.77 9.83
CA ILE A 257 -12.97 13.74 9.97
C ILE A 257 -11.63 14.23 9.40
N ASP A 258 -10.77 14.73 10.28
CA ASP A 258 -9.39 15.13 9.92
C ASP A 258 -8.36 14.26 10.66
N SER A 259 -8.16 13.06 10.18
CA SER A 259 -7.23 12.08 10.73
C SER A 259 -6.24 11.61 9.68
N ASP A 260 -4.97 11.52 10.05
CA ASP A 260 -3.94 10.89 9.20
C ASP A 260 -4.12 9.38 9.09
N ARG A 261 -4.93 8.77 9.96
CA ARG A 261 -5.26 7.35 9.94
C ARG A 261 -6.35 7.02 8.92
N LEU A 262 -7.19 8.01 8.54
CA LEU A 262 -8.27 7.85 7.56
C LEU A 262 -7.87 8.47 6.20
N THR A 263 -7.83 7.64 5.18
CA THR A 263 -7.34 7.99 3.84
C THR A 263 -8.08 7.17 2.77
N ALA A 264 -7.77 7.39 1.50
CA ALA A 264 -8.30 6.58 0.41
C ALA A 264 -8.12 5.06 0.62
N HIS A 265 -7.05 4.62 1.28
CA HIS A 265 -6.86 3.20 1.60
C HIS A 265 -7.80 2.72 2.71
N SER A 266 -8.25 3.62 3.58
CA SER A 266 -9.24 3.32 4.62
C SER A 266 -10.59 2.91 4.04
N LEU A 267 -11.01 3.45 2.88
CA LEU A 267 -12.25 3.03 2.22
C LEU A 267 -12.23 1.55 1.84
N ARG A 268 -11.08 1.05 1.39
CA ARG A 268 -10.88 -0.39 1.15
C ARG A 268 -10.90 -1.19 2.46
N HIS A 269 -10.25 -0.70 3.52
CA HIS A 269 -10.35 -1.31 4.85
C HIS A 269 -11.80 -1.37 5.32
N THR A 270 -12.56 -0.30 5.08
CA THR A 270 -13.97 -0.21 5.38
C THR A 270 -14.77 -1.28 4.64
N ALA A 271 -14.61 -1.42 3.33
CA ALA A 271 -15.29 -2.45 2.53
C ALA A 271 -15.07 -3.87 3.10
N ILE A 272 -13.81 -4.22 3.38
CA ILE A 272 -13.46 -5.54 3.93
C ILE A 272 -14.04 -5.72 5.33
N THR A 273 -13.97 -4.69 6.18
CA THR A 273 -14.50 -4.76 7.54
C THR A 273 -16.03 -4.87 7.55
N LEU A 274 -16.71 -4.11 6.67
CA LEU A 274 -18.16 -4.14 6.56
C LEU A 274 -18.65 -5.46 5.96
N SER A 275 -17.95 -6.06 4.98
CA SER A 275 -18.31 -7.37 4.43
C SER A 275 -18.29 -8.45 5.51
N LEU A 276 -17.23 -8.51 6.32
CA LEU A 276 -17.14 -9.44 7.45
C LEU A 276 -18.21 -9.17 8.53
N LYS A 277 -18.52 -7.90 8.82
CA LYS A 277 -19.61 -7.53 9.75
C LYS A 277 -20.98 -7.89 9.21
N ALA A 278 -21.15 -7.90 7.90
CA ALA A 278 -22.38 -8.33 7.22
C ALA A 278 -22.52 -9.86 7.12
N GLY A 279 -21.55 -10.63 7.64
CA GLY A 279 -21.62 -12.09 7.66
C GLY A 279 -20.83 -12.80 6.56
N ALA A 280 -20.08 -12.06 5.73
CA ALA A 280 -19.21 -12.71 4.73
C ALA A 280 -18.15 -13.57 5.41
N THR A 281 -17.86 -14.72 4.83
CA THR A 281 -16.76 -15.58 5.24
C THR A 281 -15.42 -14.91 4.99
N ILE A 282 -14.36 -15.42 5.62
CA ILE A 282 -12.99 -14.91 5.40
C ILE A 282 -12.57 -15.10 3.94
N GLN A 283 -12.99 -16.18 3.29
CA GLN A 283 -12.72 -16.46 1.89
C GLN A 283 -13.42 -15.45 0.97
N GLU A 284 -14.68 -15.14 1.22
CA GLU A 284 -15.43 -14.12 0.47
C GLU A 284 -14.81 -12.72 0.65
N ALA A 285 -14.43 -12.37 1.88
CA ALA A 285 -13.74 -11.11 2.17
C ALA A 285 -12.33 -11.08 1.53
N GLN A 286 -11.63 -12.21 1.45
CA GLN A 286 -10.36 -12.34 0.72
C GLN A 286 -10.57 -12.11 -0.78
N ALA A 287 -11.61 -12.72 -1.36
CA ALA A 287 -11.97 -12.56 -2.77
C ALA A 287 -12.37 -11.12 -3.07
N LEU A 288 -13.24 -10.49 -2.26
CA LEU A 288 -13.59 -9.07 -2.36
C LEU A 288 -12.33 -8.18 -2.36
N ALA A 289 -11.41 -8.48 -1.46
CA ALA A 289 -10.16 -7.73 -1.34
C ALA A 289 -9.12 -8.10 -2.40
N ARG A 290 -9.25 -9.22 -3.08
CA ARG A 290 -8.23 -9.74 -3.99
C ARG A 290 -6.85 -9.81 -3.29
N HIS A 291 -6.84 -10.42 -2.07
CA HIS A 291 -5.63 -10.65 -1.32
C HIS A 291 -5.00 -11.98 -1.72
N ALA A 292 -3.78 -11.95 -2.23
CA ALA A 292 -3.02 -13.17 -2.56
C ALA A 292 -2.74 -14.06 -1.33
N ASN A 293 -2.67 -13.45 -0.13
CA ASN A 293 -2.41 -14.16 1.11
C ASN A 293 -3.57 -13.93 2.09
N ILE A 294 -4.22 -15.01 2.51
CA ILE A 294 -5.37 -15.02 3.44
C ILE A 294 -5.02 -14.35 4.79
N ASN A 295 -3.77 -14.46 5.24
CA ASN A 295 -3.33 -13.81 6.48
C ASN A 295 -3.54 -12.30 6.47
N THR A 296 -3.56 -11.67 5.29
CA THR A 296 -3.88 -10.25 5.17
C THR A 296 -5.35 -9.98 5.50
N THR A 297 -6.25 -10.91 5.20
CA THR A 297 -7.68 -10.82 5.52
C THR A 297 -7.96 -11.20 6.97
N LEU A 298 -7.27 -12.21 7.50
CA LEU A 298 -7.41 -12.64 8.89
C LEU A 298 -7.18 -11.52 9.92
N ILE A 299 -6.32 -10.55 9.61
CA ILE A 299 -6.09 -9.39 10.48
C ILE A 299 -7.40 -8.62 10.73
N TYR A 300 -8.30 -8.54 9.73
CA TYR A 300 -9.60 -7.86 9.86
C TYR A 300 -10.55 -8.66 10.75
N ALA A 301 -10.64 -9.96 10.54
CA ALA A 301 -11.47 -10.85 11.37
C ALA A 301 -11.04 -10.79 12.83
N HIS A 302 -9.76 -10.97 13.13
CA HIS A 302 -9.22 -10.89 14.48
C HIS A 302 -9.55 -9.56 15.18
N ASN A 303 -9.50 -8.44 14.48
CA ASN A 303 -9.84 -7.14 15.08
C ASN A 303 -11.33 -7.01 15.38
N ILE A 304 -12.20 -7.56 14.53
CA ILE A 304 -13.66 -7.56 14.75
C ILE A 304 -14.01 -8.47 15.93
N ASP A 305 -13.48 -9.69 15.94
CA ASP A 305 -13.75 -10.69 16.96
C ASP A 305 -13.19 -10.27 18.33
N ARG A 306 -11.99 -9.66 18.35
CA ARG A 306 -11.37 -9.18 19.58
C ARG A 306 -12.24 -8.16 20.33
N ILE A 307 -12.95 -7.29 19.59
CA ILE A 307 -13.86 -6.29 20.16
C ILE A 307 -15.21 -6.92 20.53
N LYS A 308 -15.78 -7.75 19.65
CA LYS A 308 -17.08 -8.39 19.88
C LYS A 308 -17.04 -9.41 21.03
N GLN A 309 -16.01 -10.23 21.05
CA GLN A 309 -15.84 -11.33 21.99
C GLN A 309 -14.85 -10.98 23.12
N ALA A 310 -14.63 -9.68 23.38
CA ALA A 310 -13.65 -9.20 24.34
C ALA A 310 -13.64 -10.10 25.61
N PRO A 311 -12.60 -10.92 25.84
CA PRO A 311 -12.55 -11.81 27.02
C PRO A 311 -12.64 -11.03 28.31
N GLU A 312 -12.26 -9.75 28.29
CA GLU A 312 -12.39 -8.83 29.40
C GLU A 312 -13.84 -8.73 29.89
N ARG A 313 -14.82 -8.66 28.98
CA ARG A 313 -16.25 -8.64 29.35
C ARG A 313 -16.71 -9.92 30.00
N LYS A 314 -16.14 -11.07 29.65
CA LYS A 314 -16.41 -12.35 30.28
C LYS A 314 -15.81 -12.38 31.66
N ILE A 315 -14.62 -11.84 31.87
CA ILE A 315 -13.96 -11.69 33.15
C ILE A 315 -14.78 -10.77 34.06
N ASP A 316 -15.22 -9.61 33.55
CA ASP A 316 -16.05 -8.66 34.29
C ASP A 316 -17.37 -9.32 34.76
N ALA A 317 -18.03 -10.07 33.85
CA ALA A 317 -19.25 -10.80 34.20
C ALA A 317 -19.03 -11.84 35.31
N LEU A 318 -17.90 -12.56 35.30
CA LEU A 318 -17.52 -13.51 36.34
C LEU A 318 -17.24 -12.82 37.68
N ILE A 319 -16.46 -11.76 37.68
CA ILE A 319 -16.09 -11.01 38.90
C ILE A 319 -17.31 -10.30 39.50
N SER A 320 -18.18 -9.73 38.67
CA SER A 320 -19.36 -8.98 39.09
C SER A 320 -20.56 -9.87 39.43
N GLY A 321 -20.44 -11.20 39.32
CA GLY A 321 -21.53 -12.15 39.59
C GLY A 321 -22.71 -12.09 38.58
N ASN A 322 -22.58 -11.33 37.48
CA ASN A 322 -23.62 -11.16 36.47
C ASN A 322 -23.54 -12.27 35.41
N ILE A 323 -23.67 -13.53 35.78
CA ILE A 323 -23.61 -14.68 34.85
C ILE A 323 -24.88 -14.84 34.01
N GLY A 324 -25.92 -14.02 34.24
CA GLY A 324 -27.26 -14.21 33.68
C GLY A 324 -27.46 -13.90 32.20
N ASN A 325 -26.45 -13.41 31.43
CA ASN A 325 -26.60 -13.02 30.02
C ASN A 325 -25.53 -13.57 29.08
N ILE A 326 -24.82 -14.60 29.46
CA ILE A 326 -23.94 -15.34 28.55
C ILE A 326 -24.75 -16.53 28.04
N GLY A 327 -25.38 -16.36 26.86
CA GLY A 327 -26.11 -17.47 26.22
C GLY A 327 -25.25 -18.73 26.15
N ASN A 328 -25.83 -19.83 26.51
CA ASN A 328 -25.42 -21.24 26.43
C ASN A 328 -23.97 -21.47 25.98
N ILE A 329 -23.06 -21.60 26.92
CA ILE A 329 -21.82 -22.33 26.69
C ILE A 329 -22.17 -23.78 27.02
N ASP A 330 -22.29 -24.60 25.99
CA ASP A 330 -22.38 -26.05 26.09
C ASP A 330 -21.31 -26.56 27.05
N ASN A 331 -21.78 -27.17 28.16
CA ASN A 331 -21.01 -28.07 28.99
C ASN A 331 -20.63 -29.29 28.17
N THR A 332 -19.44 -29.26 27.54
CA THR A 332 -18.78 -30.51 27.16
C THR A 332 -17.28 -30.33 27.39
N ILE A 333 -16.81 -30.87 28.47
CA ILE A 333 -15.41 -31.20 28.74
C ILE A 333 -15.06 -32.43 27.94
#